data_0266faca4eb2e6e26dea5fe41aec5ea0
#
_entry.id   0266faca4eb2e6e26dea5fe41aec5ea0
#
_cell.length_a   1.000
_cell.length_b   1.000
_cell.length_c   1.000
_cell.angle_alpha   90.00
_cell.angle_beta   90.00
_cell.angle_gamma   90.00
#
_symmetry.space_group_name_H-M   'P 1'
#
loop_
_entity.id
_entity.type
_entity.pdbx_description
1 polymer ?
#
loop_
_entity_poly.entity_id
_entity_poly.type
_entity_poly.pdbx_seq_one_letter_code
_entity_poly.pdbx_strand_id
1 'polypeptide(L)'
;MSKVIVFGSLNMDLSIESDHMPALGETIIGSGFITNPGGKGANQAVAASKLGASVVMLGAVGEDAFGDQMIAALAEEGVQCEHIARSAKCPTGVALITRVKGDNFITIDSGANYSTDFDEVKAALDVLAEGGDVFLCQLECDFDTTMQALINAHERGMYTVINPAPARKLPEWVLPHLDLVVINEGECELLTGIYPEDEDSTRSAMEQLIHAGVGTVAVTLG
;
A
#
# COMPACT_ATOMS: atom_id res chain seq x y z
N MET A 1 18.63 -1.89 15.76
CA MET A 1 17.85 -2.92 15.02
C MET A 1 17.29 -2.21 13.79
N SER A 2 17.36 -2.88 12.64
CA SER A 2 16.75 -2.34 11.41
C SER A 2 15.26 -2.12 11.63
N LYS A 3 14.74 -1.00 11.14
CA LYS A 3 13.32 -0.68 11.18
C LYS A 3 12.68 -0.84 9.80
N VAL A 4 11.37 -0.89 9.77
CA VAL A 4 10.57 -0.88 8.55
C VAL A 4 9.93 0.51 8.44
N ILE A 5 10.24 1.24 7.39
CA ILE A 5 9.59 2.50 7.05
C ILE A 5 8.58 2.20 5.95
N VAL A 6 7.30 2.34 6.26
CA VAL A 6 6.21 2.10 5.31
C VAL A 6 5.73 3.44 4.76
N PHE A 7 5.82 3.64 3.45
CA PHE A 7 5.14 4.73 2.76
C PHE A 7 3.93 4.18 2.02
N GLY A 8 2.73 4.60 2.39
CA GLY A 8 1.53 4.02 1.79
C GLY A 8 0.22 4.60 2.31
N SER A 9 -0.86 4.00 1.86
CA SER A 9 -2.23 4.45 2.09
C SER A 9 -2.75 4.17 3.50
N LEU A 10 -3.60 5.10 3.94
CA LEU A 10 -4.40 5.03 5.14
C LEU A 10 -5.86 5.29 4.74
N ASN A 11 -6.71 4.26 4.81
CA ASN A 11 -8.11 4.34 4.41
C ASN A 11 -9.02 3.89 5.55
N MET A 12 -10.14 4.57 5.74
CA MET A 12 -11.22 4.03 6.57
C MET A 12 -12.13 3.16 5.70
N ASP A 13 -12.20 1.86 6.00
CA ASP A 13 -13.07 0.92 5.31
C ASP A 13 -14.48 1.01 5.89
N LEU A 14 -15.46 1.36 5.05
CA LEU A 14 -16.88 1.45 5.37
C LEU A 14 -17.60 0.28 4.70
N SER A 15 -17.96 -0.74 5.49
CA SER A 15 -18.50 -1.99 4.96
C SER A 15 -19.96 -2.19 5.36
N ILE A 16 -20.79 -2.59 4.38
CA ILE A 16 -22.20 -2.93 4.59
C ILE A 16 -22.57 -4.20 3.83
N GLU A 17 -23.46 -5.01 4.38
CA GLU A 17 -24.04 -6.17 3.70
C GLU A 17 -25.35 -5.82 3.03
N SER A 18 -25.60 -6.36 1.84
CA SER A 18 -26.87 -6.28 1.14
C SER A 18 -27.19 -7.57 0.38
N ASP A 19 -28.46 -7.79 0.10
CA ASP A 19 -28.94 -8.99 -0.61
C ASP A 19 -28.51 -9.01 -2.08
N HIS A 20 -28.36 -7.83 -2.68
CA HIS A 20 -27.91 -7.62 -4.07
C HIS A 20 -27.29 -6.24 -4.24
N MET A 21 -26.58 -6.01 -5.36
CA MET A 21 -26.14 -4.67 -5.76
C MET A 21 -27.34 -3.86 -6.22
N PRO A 22 -27.53 -2.62 -5.70
CA PRO A 22 -28.63 -1.77 -6.12
C PRO A 22 -28.53 -1.41 -7.61
N ALA A 23 -29.66 -1.45 -8.32
CA ALA A 23 -29.77 -0.94 -9.67
C ALA A 23 -29.82 0.61 -9.67
N LEU A 24 -29.65 1.22 -10.83
CA LEU A 24 -29.73 2.69 -10.95
C LEU A 24 -31.08 3.22 -10.43
N GLY A 25 -31.05 4.11 -9.44
CA GLY A 25 -32.21 4.70 -8.79
C GLY A 25 -32.86 3.85 -7.73
N GLU A 26 -32.36 2.64 -7.47
CA GLU A 26 -32.88 1.77 -6.42
C GLU A 26 -32.29 2.15 -5.05
N THR A 27 -33.14 2.09 -4.02
CA THR A 27 -32.72 2.17 -2.61
C THR A 27 -33.01 0.85 -1.95
N ILE A 28 -31.96 0.21 -1.40
CA ILE A 28 -32.09 -1.06 -0.68
C ILE A 28 -31.72 -0.89 0.79
N ILE A 29 -32.23 -1.77 1.62
CA ILE A 29 -31.87 -1.82 3.05
C ILE A 29 -30.72 -2.80 3.20
N GLY A 30 -29.58 -2.32 3.73
CA GLY A 30 -28.45 -3.15 4.14
C GLY A 30 -28.44 -3.42 5.63
N SER A 31 -27.48 -4.23 6.06
CA SER A 31 -27.24 -4.58 7.45
C SER A 31 -25.74 -4.71 7.75
N GLY A 32 -25.38 -4.91 9.02
CA GLY A 32 -24.00 -5.22 9.40
C GLY A 32 -22.99 -4.11 9.03
N PHE A 33 -23.41 -2.84 9.13
CA PHE A 33 -22.49 -1.73 8.89
C PHE A 33 -21.35 -1.73 9.91
N ILE A 34 -20.12 -1.70 9.43
CA ILE A 34 -18.91 -1.59 10.24
C ILE A 34 -17.93 -0.61 9.62
N THR A 35 -17.11 0.01 10.46
CA THR A 35 -15.97 0.81 10.06
C THR A 35 -14.69 0.16 10.58
N ASN A 36 -13.68 0.00 9.73
CA ASN A 36 -12.38 -0.55 10.14
C ASN A 36 -11.26 0.31 9.57
N PRO A 37 -10.21 0.57 10.36
CA PRO A 37 -8.96 1.06 9.82
C PRO A 37 -8.41 0.09 8.78
N GLY A 38 -8.02 0.60 7.61
CA GLY A 38 -7.53 -0.17 6.48
C GLY A 38 -6.57 0.65 5.62
N GLY A 39 -6.49 0.31 4.34
CA GLY A 39 -5.46 0.80 3.42
C GLY A 39 -4.25 -0.12 3.38
N LYS A 40 -3.67 -0.30 2.18
CA LYS A 40 -2.56 -1.25 1.97
C LYS A 40 -1.34 -0.90 2.82
N GLY A 41 -1.02 0.40 2.91
CA GLY A 41 0.10 0.89 3.73
C GLY A 41 -0.11 0.59 5.21
N ALA A 42 -1.26 0.98 5.77
CA ALA A 42 -1.59 0.73 7.16
C ALA A 42 -1.61 -0.77 7.50
N ASN A 43 -2.21 -1.60 6.64
CA ASN A 43 -2.28 -3.05 6.83
C ASN A 43 -0.88 -3.69 6.85
N GLN A 44 0.03 -3.27 5.97
CA GLN A 44 1.41 -3.77 5.94
C GLN A 44 2.21 -3.27 7.15
N ALA A 45 2.02 -2.03 7.60
CA ALA A 45 2.63 -1.50 8.80
C ALA A 45 2.22 -2.29 10.05
N VAL A 46 0.92 -2.54 10.22
CA VAL A 46 0.39 -3.36 11.32
C VAL A 46 0.92 -4.79 11.26
N ALA A 47 0.94 -5.41 10.08
CA ALA A 47 1.46 -6.77 9.92
C ALA A 47 2.95 -6.86 10.32
N ALA A 48 3.77 -5.92 9.88
CA ALA A 48 5.19 -5.86 10.25
C ALA A 48 5.38 -5.64 11.76
N SER A 49 4.59 -4.76 12.38
CA SER A 49 4.63 -4.52 13.83
C SER A 49 4.24 -5.78 14.62
N LYS A 50 3.18 -6.47 14.22
CA LYS A 50 2.75 -7.74 14.86
C LYS A 50 3.79 -8.86 14.74
N LEU A 51 4.63 -8.81 13.71
CA LEU A 51 5.78 -9.71 13.56
C LEU A 51 7.02 -9.27 14.36
N GLY A 52 6.92 -8.19 15.12
CA GLY A 52 7.97 -7.72 16.03
C GLY A 52 8.95 -6.72 15.42
N ALA A 53 8.68 -6.18 14.24
CA ALA A 53 9.49 -5.11 13.67
C ALA A 53 9.24 -3.76 14.36
N SER A 54 10.25 -2.91 14.44
CA SER A 54 10.07 -1.47 14.70
C SER A 54 9.58 -0.82 13.42
N VAL A 55 8.37 -0.25 13.43
CA VAL A 55 7.70 0.27 12.22
C VAL A 55 7.43 1.75 12.35
N VAL A 56 7.76 2.51 11.30
CA VAL A 56 7.38 3.92 11.12
C VAL A 56 6.46 4.02 9.91
N MET A 57 5.32 4.68 10.07
CA MET A 57 4.38 4.94 8.98
C MET A 57 4.58 6.34 8.41
N LEU A 58 4.77 6.43 7.10
CA LEU A 58 4.72 7.65 6.29
C LEU A 58 3.47 7.61 5.42
N GLY A 59 2.77 8.73 5.31
CA GLY A 59 1.55 8.86 4.53
C GLY A 59 0.76 10.06 5.00
N ALA A 60 -0.51 10.15 4.61
CA ALA A 60 -1.35 11.27 5.03
C ALA A 60 -2.78 10.84 5.35
N VAL A 61 -3.38 11.56 6.30
CA VAL A 61 -4.81 11.51 6.63
C VAL A 61 -5.40 12.92 6.59
N GLY A 62 -6.71 13.04 6.56
CA GLY A 62 -7.40 14.33 6.72
C GLY A 62 -7.37 14.83 8.17
N GLU A 63 -7.63 16.12 8.34
CA GLU A 63 -7.94 16.72 9.65
C GLU A 63 -9.41 16.40 10.03
N ASP A 64 -9.75 15.11 10.13
CA ASP A 64 -11.09 14.62 10.38
C ASP A 64 -11.12 13.43 11.37
N ALA A 65 -12.32 13.01 11.75
CA ALA A 65 -12.51 11.93 12.72
C ALA A 65 -11.96 10.58 12.24
N PHE A 66 -11.94 10.32 10.93
CA PHE A 66 -11.34 9.09 10.38
C PHE A 66 -9.82 9.14 10.48
N GLY A 67 -9.20 10.29 10.23
CA GLY A 67 -7.77 10.47 10.43
C GLY A 67 -7.33 10.24 11.88
N ASP A 68 -8.11 10.75 12.84
CA ASP A 68 -7.85 10.51 14.27
C ASP A 68 -7.94 9.02 14.62
N GLN A 69 -8.98 8.33 14.11
CA GLN A 69 -9.18 6.90 14.34
C GLN A 69 -8.07 6.06 13.69
N MET A 70 -7.64 6.41 12.48
CA MET A 70 -6.54 5.72 11.78
C MET A 70 -5.23 5.80 12.57
N ILE A 71 -4.86 7.00 13.01
CA ILE A 71 -3.63 7.19 13.79
C ILE A 71 -3.69 6.47 15.13
N ALA A 72 -4.82 6.54 15.83
CA ALA A 72 -5.01 5.85 17.10
C ALA A 72 -4.88 4.33 16.94
N ALA A 73 -5.53 3.75 15.93
CA ALA A 73 -5.48 2.31 15.67
C ALA A 73 -4.05 1.82 15.32
N LEU A 74 -3.31 2.58 14.53
CA LEU A 74 -1.92 2.25 14.21
C LEU A 74 -1.01 2.32 15.45
N ALA A 75 -1.20 3.35 16.28
CA ALA A 75 -0.43 3.51 17.51
C ALA A 75 -0.73 2.38 18.53
N GLU A 76 -1.99 1.92 18.64
CA GLU A 76 -2.36 0.75 19.47
C GLU A 76 -1.66 -0.53 19.02
N GLU A 77 -1.39 -0.67 17.72
CA GLU A 77 -0.64 -1.81 17.16
C GLU A 77 0.89 -1.60 17.19
N GLY A 78 1.38 -0.54 17.85
CA GLY A 78 2.81 -0.29 18.06
C GLY A 78 3.53 0.35 16.86
N VAL A 79 2.79 0.90 15.90
CA VAL A 79 3.35 1.64 14.75
C VAL A 79 3.63 3.10 15.17
N GLN A 80 4.80 3.61 14.83
CA GLN A 80 5.17 5.02 15.03
C GLN A 80 4.47 5.88 13.98
N CYS A 81 3.67 6.86 14.42
CA CYS A 81 2.76 7.65 13.59
C CYS A 81 3.15 9.13 13.48
N GLU A 82 4.27 9.55 14.05
CA GLU A 82 4.69 10.96 14.14
C GLU A 82 4.96 11.60 12.77
N HIS A 83 5.14 10.76 11.74
CA HIS A 83 5.40 11.17 10.36
C HIS A 83 4.19 10.97 9.43
N ILE A 84 3.00 10.73 9.97
CA ILE A 84 1.75 10.79 9.20
C ILE A 84 1.32 12.24 9.10
N ALA A 85 1.29 12.78 7.86
CA ALA A 85 0.85 14.15 7.62
C ALA A 85 -0.67 14.30 7.83
N ARG A 86 -1.11 15.52 8.21
CA ARG A 86 -2.52 15.87 8.31
C ARG A 86 -2.89 16.90 7.25
N SER A 87 -3.81 16.57 6.40
CA SER A 87 -4.27 17.45 5.32
C SER A 87 -5.51 18.24 5.74
N ALA A 88 -5.41 19.56 5.74
CA ALA A 88 -6.58 20.45 5.90
C ALA A 88 -7.39 20.60 4.59
N LYS A 89 -6.90 20.07 3.47
CA LYS A 89 -7.50 20.23 2.14
C LYS A 89 -8.23 19.00 1.64
N CYS A 90 -7.74 17.83 2.02
CA CYS A 90 -8.29 16.55 1.58
C CYS A 90 -8.79 15.75 2.79
N PRO A 91 -9.95 15.09 2.71
CA PRO A 91 -10.40 14.19 3.77
C PRO A 91 -9.51 12.95 3.84
N THR A 92 -9.59 12.20 4.93
CA THR A 92 -8.99 10.86 5.03
C THR A 92 -9.54 9.96 3.93
N GLY A 93 -8.67 9.11 3.34
CA GLY A 93 -9.08 8.14 2.35
C GLY A 93 -10.15 7.17 2.88
N VAL A 94 -11.09 6.79 2.03
CA VAL A 94 -12.16 5.85 2.39
C VAL A 94 -12.31 4.76 1.33
N ALA A 95 -12.65 3.55 1.78
CA ALA A 95 -13.11 2.47 0.91
C ALA A 95 -14.56 2.13 1.25
N LEU A 96 -15.46 2.31 0.29
CA LEU A 96 -16.84 1.88 0.39
C LEU A 96 -16.94 0.42 -0.07
N ILE A 97 -17.29 -0.48 0.85
CA ILE A 97 -17.30 -1.93 0.62
C ILE A 97 -18.72 -2.43 0.74
N THR A 98 -19.34 -2.79 -0.38
CA THR A 98 -20.63 -3.48 -0.40
C THR A 98 -20.40 -4.98 -0.51
N ARG A 99 -20.84 -5.74 0.48
CA ARG A 99 -20.75 -7.20 0.51
C ARG A 99 -22.07 -7.80 0.06
N VAL A 100 -22.01 -8.65 -0.98
CA VAL A 100 -23.18 -9.30 -1.56
C VAL A 100 -22.89 -10.78 -1.76
N LYS A 101 -23.57 -11.67 -1.05
CA LYS A 101 -23.48 -13.15 -1.23
C LYS A 101 -22.05 -13.72 -1.21
N GLY A 102 -21.17 -13.10 -0.40
CA GLY A 102 -19.77 -13.54 -0.29
C GLY A 102 -18.79 -12.81 -1.21
N ASP A 103 -19.28 -12.01 -2.17
CA ASP A 103 -18.46 -11.15 -3.01
C ASP A 103 -18.37 -9.72 -2.45
N ASN A 104 -17.36 -8.98 -2.84
CA ASN A 104 -17.14 -7.60 -2.44
C ASN A 104 -17.12 -6.67 -3.65
N PHE A 105 -17.82 -5.53 -3.53
CA PHE A 105 -17.70 -4.41 -4.45
C PHE A 105 -17.06 -3.25 -3.69
N ILE A 106 -15.93 -2.76 -4.19
CA ILE A 106 -15.12 -1.76 -3.49
C ILE A 106 -14.98 -0.52 -4.36
N THR A 107 -15.31 0.63 -3.79
CA THR A 107 -15.05 1.94 -4.40
C THR A 107 -14.18 2.73 -3.44
N ILE A 108 -13.04 3.25 -3.92
CA ILE A 108 -12.07 3.98 -3.10
C ILE A 108 -12.07 5.46 -3.49
N ASP A 109 -12.17 6.33 -2.48
CA ASP A 109 -11.72 7.71 -2.57
C ASP A 109 -10.38 7.82 -1.84
N SER A 110 -9.33 8.10 -2.57
CA SER A 110 -7.97 8.14 -2.01
C SER A 110 -7.73 9.29 -1.04
N GLY A 111 -8.53 10.35 -1.12
CA GLY A 111 -8.45 11.49 -0.20
C GLY A 111 -7.03 12.01 0.00
N ALA A 112 -6.61 12.12 1.25
CA ALA A 112 -5.29 12.62 1.64
C ALA A 112 -4.11 11.72 1.22
N ASN A 113 -4.32 10.46 0.83
CA ASN A 113 -3.24 9.60 0.35
C ASN A 113 -2.48 10.15 -0.86
N TYR A 114 -3.09 11.04 -1.63
CA TYR A 114 -2.46 11.72 -2.78
C TYR A 114 -1.95 13.12 -2.44
N SER A 115 -1.98 13.53 -1.17
CA SER A 115 -1.56 14.88 -0.75
C SER A 115 -0.10 14.99 -0.34
N THR A 116 0.58 13.85 -0.09
CA THR A 116 2.00 13.82 0.28
C THR A 116 2.86 13.92 -0.99
N ASP A 117 3.77 14.88 -1.03
CA ASP A 117 4.72 15.02 -2.12
C ASP A 117 6.09 14.38 -1.79
N PHE A 118 6.97 14.33 -2.79
CA PHE A 118 8.30 13.71 -2.63
C PHE A 118 9.18 14.46 -1.62
N ASP A 119 9.10 15.78 -1.56
CA ASP A 119 9.93 16.58 -0.66
C ASP A 119 9.60 16.28 0.80
N GLU A 120 8.31 16.05 1.12
CA GLU A 120 7.86 15.64 2.45
C GLU A 120 8.38 14.23 2.82
N VAL A 121 8.25 13.26 1.90
CA VAL A 121 8.78 11.90 2.11
C VAL A 121 10.29 11.93 2.27
N LYS A 122 10.98 12.68 1.41
CA LYS A 122 12.44 12.84 1.47
C LYS A 122 12.88 13.45 2.81
N ALA A 123 12.22 14.49 3.27
CA ALA A 123 12.51 15.11 4.56
C ALA A 123 12.35 14.13 5.74
N ALA A 124 11.32 13.28 5.69
CA ALA A 124 11.15 12.21 6.68
C ALA A 124 12.29 11.18 6.60
N LEU A 125 12.67 10.74 5.40
CA LEU A 125 13.79 9.81 5.21
C LEU A 125 15.13 10.42 5.61
N ASP A 126 15.34 11.74 5.45
CA ASP A 126 16.56 12.44 5.90
C ASP A 126 16.79 12.32 7.42
N VAL A 127 15.71 12.20 8.19
CA VAL A 127 15.75 12.08 9.66
C VAL A 127 15.72 10.63 10.12
N LEU A 128 14.98 9.77 9.42
CA LEU A 128 14.64 8.42 9.87
C LEU A 128 15.59 7.35 9.32
N ALA A 129 15.98 7.46 8.04
CA ALA A 129 16.58 6.35 7.32
C ALA A 129 18.01 6.06 7.75
N GLU A 130 18.31 4.80 8.01
CA GLU A 130 19.64 4.27 8.21
C GLU A 130 19.92 3.14 7.21
N GLY A 131 21.20 2.96 6.82
CA GLY A 131 21.57 1.86 5.94
C GLY A 131 21.19 0.50 6.57
N GLY A 132 20.52 -0.34 5.78
CA GLY A 132 19.99 -1.63 6.22
C GLY A 132 18.58 -1.60 6.82
N ASP A 133 17.95 -0.43 6.91
CA ASP A 133 16.50 -0.35 7.16
C ASP A 133 15.72 -0.84 5.93
N VAL A 134 14.43 -1.14 6.10
CA VAL A 134 13.53 -1.55 5.02
C VAL A 134 12.62 -0.39 4.64
N PHE A 135 12.52 -0.07 3.35
CA PHE A 135 11.50 0.82 2.80
C PHE A 135 10.45 -0.01 2.07
N LEU A 136 9.20 0.07 2.52
CA LEU A 136 8.08 -0.72 1.99
C LEU A 136 6.98 0.19 1.47
N CYS A 137 6.55 -0.04 0.22
CA CYS A 137 5.47 0.76 -0.37
C CYS A 137 4.53 -0.06 -1.28
N GLN A 138 3.44 0.59 -1.70
CA GLN A 138 2.42 0.09 -2.61
C GLN A 138 2.04 1.23 -3.58
N LEU A 139 0.95 1.06 -4.36
CA LEU A 139 0.56 2.05 -5.37
C LEU A 139 -0.79 2.76 -5.07
N GLU A 140 -1.12 2.93 -3.79
CA GLU A 140 -2.32 3.68 -3.36
C GLU A 140 -2.02 5.14 -2.94
N CYS A 141 -0.77 5.59 -3.12
CA CYS A 141 -0.35 7.00 -2.98
C CYS A 141 0.02 7.57 -4.35
N ASP A 142 0.45 8.85 -4.37
CA ASP A 142 0.93 9.44 -5.62
C ASP A 142 2.06 8.61 -6.21
N PHE A 143 1.88 8.27 -7.49
CA PHE A 143 2.76 7.32 -8.17
C PHE A 143 4.18 7.85 -8.35
N ASP A 144 4.29 9.10 -8.78
CA ASP A 144 5.60 9.69 -9.08
C ASP A 144 6.38 9.91 -7.78
N THR A 145 5.70 10.35 -6.73
CA THR A 145 6.24 10.44 -5.37
C THR A 145 6.72 9.07 -4.87
N THR A 146 5.93 8.01 -5.07
CA THR A 146 6.29 6.64 -4.65
C THR A 146 7.54 6.15 -5.37
N MET A 147 7.64 6.37 -6.69
CA MET A 147 8.81 5.96 -7.47
C MET A 147 10.07 6.72 -7.04
N GLN A 148 9.97 8.03 -6.82
CA GLN A 148 11.09 8.85 -6.35
C GLN A 148 11.53 8.46 -4.94
N ALA A 149 10.59 8.16 -4.05
CA ALA A 149 10.86 7.71 -2.69
C ALA A 149 11.61 6.36 -2.66
N LEU A 150 11.22 5.41 -3.54
CA LEU A 150 11.92 4.13 -3.71
C LEU A 150 13.38 4.31 -4.09
N ILE A 151 13.66 5.13 -5.11
CA ILE A 151 15.04 5.41 -5.53
C ILE A 151 15.82 6.05 -4.40
N ASN A 152 15.24 7.07 -3.75
CA ASN A 152 15.90 7.78 -2.66
C ASN A 152 16.21 6.84 -1.47
N ALA A 153 15.31 5.91 -1.16
CA ALA A 153 15.54 4.89 -0.13
C ALA A 153 16.68 3.93 -0.52
N HIS A 154 16.68 3.46 -1.77
CA HIS A 154 17.73 2.59 -2.29
C HIS A 154 19.11 3.26 -2.26
N GLU A 155 19.20 4.53 -2.69
CA GLU A 155 20.45 5.32 -2.67
C GLU A 155 21.00 5.55 -1.26
N ARG A 156 20.14 5.44 -0.22
CA ARG A 156 20.52 5.48 1.20
C ARG A 156 20.98 4.13 1.74
N GLY A 157 20.96 3.09 0.93
CA GLY A 157 21.32 1.73 1.33
C GLY A 157 20.24 1.01 2.14
N MET A 158 18.98 1.45 2.00
CA MET A 158 17.83 0.72 2.55
C MET A 158 17.49 -0.47 1.64
N TYR A 159 16.87 -1.50 2.21
CA TYR A 159 16.29 -2.61 1.45
C TYR A 159 14.89 -2.21 0.96
N THR A 160 14.73 -2.09 -0.35
CA THR A 160 13.51 -1.57 -0.97
C THR A 160 12.54 -2.68 -1.35
N VAL A 161 11.29 -2.54 -0.91
CA VAL A 161 10.22 -3.50 -1.14
C VAL A 161 9.00 -2.80 -1.72
N ILE A 162 8.47 -3.34 -2.82
CA ILE A 162 7.20 -2.87 -3.38
C ILE A 162 6.21 -4.03 -3.56
N ASN A 163 4.95 -3.77 -3.17
CA ASN A 163 3.79 -4.50 -3.67
C ASN A 163 3.04 -3.58 -4.63
N PRO A 164 3.13 -3.77 -5.96
CA PRO A 164 2.58 -2.86 -6.96
C PRO A 164 1.06 -2.99 -7.10
N ALA A 165 0.36 -2.87 -6.00
CA ALA A 165 -1.09 -2.94 -5.86
C ALA A 165 -1.68 -1.57 -5.48
N PRO A 166 -2.78 -1.08 -6.16
CA PRO A 166 -3.45 -1.73 -7.28
C PRO A 166 -2.54 -1.87 -8.51
N ALA A 167 -2.80 -2.91 -9.30
CA ALA A 167 -1.94 -3.33 -10.39
C ALA A 167 -1.65 -2.19 -11.39
N ARG A 168 -0.38 -1.82 -11.54
CA ARG A 168 0.12 -0.81 -12.48
C ARG A 168 1.52 -1.18 -12.97
N LYS A 169 1.81 -0.91 -14.25
CA LYS A 169 3.16 -1.10 -14.80
C LYS A 169 4.16 -0.20 -14.09
N LEU A 170 5.28 -0.79 -13.70
CA LEU A 170 6.41 -0.05 -13.14
C LEU A 170 7.31 0.47 -14.28
N PRO A 171 7.84 1.69 -14.17
CA PRO A 171 8.82 2.19 -15.14
C PRO A 171 10.10 1.36 -15.09
N GLU A 172 10.71 1.11 -16.26
CA GLU A 172 11.95 0.32 -16.34
C GLU A 172 13.10 0.91 -15.51
N TRP A 173 13.15 2.23 -15.39
CA TRP A 173 14.19 2.92 -14.64
C TRP A 173 14.10 2.73 -13.11
N VAL A 174 12.97 2.28 -12.56
CA VAL A 174 12.85 1.99 -11.13
C VAL A 174 13.29 0.56 -10.78
N LEU A 175 13.16 -0.38 -11.73
CA LEU A 175 13.38 -1.81 -11.48
C LEU A 175 14.75 -2.14 -10.86
N PRO A 176 15.88 -1.53 -11.27
CA PRO A 176 17.19 -1.77 -10.65
C PRO A 176 17.33 -1.24 -9.22
N HIS A 177 16.35 -0.48 -8.74
CA HIS A 177 16.31 0.05 -7.36
C HIS A 177 15.36 -0.74 -6.45
N LEU A 178 14.87 -1.90 -6.90
CA LEU A 178 13.96 -2.76 -6.15
C LEU A 178 14.69 -4.02 -5.69
N ASP A 179 14.84 -4.17 -4.37
CA ASP A 179 15.42 -5.38 -3.79
C ASP A 179 14.41 -6.52 -3.73
N LEU A 180 13.12 -6.20 -3.52
CA LEU A 180 12.04 -7.18 -3.50
C LEU A 180 10.75 -6.62 -4.13
N VAL A 181 10.20 -7.39 -5.05
CA VAL A 181 8.86 -7.18 -5.62
C VAL A 181 7.95 -8.32 -5.20
N VAL A 182 6.81 -8.00 -4.58
CA VAL A 182 5.80 -8.99 -4.16
C VAL A 182 4.54 -8.77 -4.98
N ILE A 183 4.15 -9.78 -5.77
CA ILE A 183 3.05 -9.70 -6.74
C ILE A 183 2.13 -10.92 -6.67
N ASN A 184 0.86 -10.73 -6.99
CA ASN A 184 -0.09 -11.81 -7.24
C ASN A 184 -0.09 -12.19 -8.74
N GLU A 185 -0.94 -13.17 -9.12
CA GLU A 185 -1.02 -13.66 -10.50
C GLU A 185 -1.36 -12.54 -11.50
N GLY A 186 -2.34 -11.70 -11.19
CA GLY A 186 -2.78 -10.60 -12.06
C GLY A 186 -1.73 -9.50 -12.20
N GLU A 187 -1.05 -9.15 -11.10
CA GLU A 187 0.06 -8.21 -11.10
C GLU A 187 1.26 -8.76 -11.87
N CYS A 188 1.52 -10.07 -11.75
CA CYS A 188 2.55 -10.78 -12.50
C CYS A 188 2.30 -10.69 -14.01
N GLU A 189 1.09 -11.00 -14.46
CA GLU A 189 0.71 -10.89 -15.87
C GLU A 189 0.84 -9.44 -16.38
N LEU A 190 0.38 -8.46 -15.61
CA LEU A 190 0.47 -7.06 -16.00
C LEU A 190 1.92 -6.57 -16.17
N LEU A 191 2.82 -6.99 -15.28
CA LEU A 191 4.21 -6.55 -15.28
C LEU A 191 5.05 -7.27 -16.34
N THR A 192 4.79 -8.56 -16.58
CA THR A 192 5.63 -9.41 -17.43
C THR A 192 4.97 -9.83 -18.75
N GLY A 193 3.65 -9.77 -18.83
CA GLY A 193 2.87 -10.35 -19.92
C GLY A 193 2.69 -11.87 -19.80
N ILE A 194 3.12 -12.48 -18.69
CA ILE A 194 3.04 -13.91 -18.42
C ILE A 194 2.12 -14.14 -17.23
N TYR A 195 1.01 -14.87 -17.44
CA TYR A 195 0.18 -15.34 -16.33
C TYR A 195 0.81 -16.59 -15.70
N PRO A 196 1.00 -16.65 -14.37
CA PRO A 196 1.68 -17.75 -13.70
C PRO A 196 0.74 -18.94 -13.46
N GLU A 197 0.45 -19.71 -14.53
CA GLU A 197 -0.45 -20.87 -14.47
C GLU A 197 0.19 -22.10 -13.80
N ASP A 198 1.52 -22.20 -13.87
CA ASP A 198 2.30 -23.31 -13.35
C ASP A 198 3.70 -22.86 -12.90
N GLU A 199 4.54 -23.79 -12.45
CA GLU A 199 5.89 -23.49 -11.96
C GLU A 199 6.80 -22.92 -13.06
N ASP A 200 6.68 -23.40 -14.31
CA ASP A 200 7.55 -22.98 -15.42
C ASP A 200 7.20 -21.56 -15.89
N SER A 201 5.92 -21.24 -16.04
CA SER A 201 5.45 -19.89 -16.38
C SER A 201 5.74 -18.90 -15.25
N THR A 202 5.54 -19.30 -13.98
CA THR A 202 5.90 -18.47 -12.82
C THR A 202 7.39 -18.17 -12.81
N ARG A 203 8.24 -19.18 -12.99
CA ARG A 203 9.70 -19.01 -13.07
C ARG A 203 10.11 -18.07 -14.19
N SER A 204 9.53 -18.23 -15.37
CA SER A 204 9.82 -17.38 -16.54
C SER A 204 9.47 -15.92 -16.28
N ALA A 205 8.32 -15.65 -15.65
CA ALA A 205 7.91 -14.30 -15.24
C ALA A 205 8.88 -13.68 -14.22
N MET A 206 9.26 -14.44 -13.20
CA MET A 206 10.23 -13.99 -12.18
C MET A 206 11.60 -13.67 -12.80
N GLU A 207 12.12 -14.55 -13.67
CA GLU A 207 13.40 -14.36 -14.38
C GLU A 207 13.39 -13.09 -15.23
N GLN A 208 12.27 -12.77 -15.89
CA GLN A 208 12.14 -11.54 -16.66
C GLN A 208 12.33 -10.29 -15.79
N LEU A 209 11.70 -10.23 -14.59
CA LEU A 209 11.86 -9.11 -13.67
C LEU A 209 13.27 -9.05 -13.08
N ILE A 210 13.87 -10.19 -12.77
CA ILE A 210 15.27 -10.27 -12.29
C ILE A 210 16.23 -9.77 -13.38
N HIS A 211 16.05 -10.18 -14.64
CA HIS A 211 16.87 -9.68 -15.75
C HIS A 211 16.68 -8.18 -16.00
N ALA A 212 15.52 -7.62 -15.65
CA ALA A 212 15.25 -6.19 -15.72
C ALA A 212 15.87 -5.40 -14.53
N GLY A 213 16.53 -6.07 -13.58
CA GLY A 213 17.29 -5.47 -12.49
C GLY A 213 16.67 -5.62 -11.10
N VAL A 214 15.52 -6.25 -10.94
CA VAL A 214 14.94 -6.54 -9.62
C VAL A 214 15.78 -7.57 -8.88
N GLY A 215 16.07 -7.33 -7.60
CA GLY A 215 16.90 -8.22 -6.78
C GLY A 215 16.23 -9.55 -6.49
N THR A 216 14.98 -9.52 -6.05
CA THR A 216 14.18 -10.71 -5.69
C THR A 216 12.72 -10.51 -6.11
N VAL A 217 12.07 -11.57 -6.56
CA VAL A 217 10.64 -11.57 -6.89
C VAL A 217 9.92 -12.64 -6.07
N ALA A 218 8.81 -12.29 -5.46
CA ALA A 218 7.90 -13.23 -4.80
C ALA A 218 6.54 -13.17 -5.50
N VAL A 219 6.07 -14.31 -6.00
CA VAL A 219 4.74 -14.44 -6.61
C VAL A 219 3.85 -15.20 -5.63
N THR A 220 2.73 -14.59 -5.21
CA THR A 220 1.71 -15.26 -4.41
C THR A 220 0.70 -15.92 -5.34
N LEU A 221 0.47 -17.21 -5.12
CA LEU A 221 -0.50 -18.03 -5.84
C LEU A 221 -1.68 -18.29 -4.93
N GLY A 222 -2.90 -18.08 -5.44
CA GLY A 222 -4.15 -18.22 -4.68
C GLY A 222 -4.51 -19.65 -4.30
#